data_37d10786dc64bcd55f41f038e8126bc4
#
_entry.id   37d10786dc64bcd55f41f038e8126bc4
#
_cell.length_a   1.000
_cell.length_b   1.000
_cell.length_c   1.000
_cell.angle_alpha   90.00
_cell.angle_beta   90.00
_cell.angle_gamma   90.00
#
_symmetry.space_group_name_H-M   'P 1'
#
loop_
_entity.id
_entity.type
_entity.pdbx_description
1 polymer ?
#
loop_
_entity_poly.entity_id
_entity_poly.type
_entity_poly.pdbx_seq_one_letter_code
_entity_poly.pdbx_strand_id
1 'polypeptide(L)'
;MARRVIVIGANAAGVEAASAARKKDRTAEITLITQETNAGYSRCGLPFVIGGHIPEFKDLIVYPPAYFQMLKLNLINETKVTAVNTKEKTVTYAGKDGVSKTAPYDSLVIATGADSFMPPIKGREKKGIYSLRGLDDGEKIRQAVRDGAKSAVIMGAGLIGLEVGVALIENGLKVTIVEMLPQILPQLLDADMAKTVQEHLEEKGMTILTGKGVEEFLGEDKVTAVMAGGQKIEADLFISAFGVRANTKLAVDASIPLGESRAIKTNSRMETDVKDVYAVGD
;
A
#
# COMPACT_ATOMS: atom_id res chain seq x y z
N MET A 1 23.11 29.25 -3.97
CA MET A 1 22.63 28.38 -2.88
C MET A 1 22.32 27.00 -3.46
N ALA A 2 22.52 25.92 -2.70
CA ALA A 2 22.15 24.58 -3.12
C ALA A 2 20.62 24.49 -3.32
N ARG A 3 20.19 23.73 -4.33
CA ARG A 3 18.76 23.50 -4.59
C ARG A 3 18.17 22.57 -3.54
N ARG A 4 17.08 22.96 -2.91
CA ARG A 4 16.38 22.17 -1.89
C ARG A 4 15.29 21.33 -2.54
N VAL A 5 15.42 20.02 -2.45
CA VAL A 5 14.46 19.04 -2.96
C VAL A 5 13.80 18.35 -1.79
N ILE A 6 12.50 18.40 -1.67
CA ILE A 6 11.74 17.64 -0.69
C ILE A 6 10.96 16.54 -1.41
N VAL A 7 11.04 15.32 -0.88
CA VAL A 7 10.31 14.14 -1.36
C VAL A 7 9.40 13.66 -0.25
N ILE A 8 8.10 13.63 -0.49
CA ILE A 8 7.10 13.13 0.46
C ILE A 8 6.80 11.65 0.15
N GLY A 9 7.29 10.77 1.00
CA GLY A 9 7.26 9.32 0.83
C GLY A 9 8.65 8.78 0.49
N ALA A 10 9.06 7.73 1.19
CA ALA A 10 10.40 7.14 1.08
C ALA A 10 10.34 5.64 0.76
N ASN A 11 9.41 5.22 -0.10
CA ASN A 11 9.44 3.88 -0.68
C ASN A 11 9.86 3.96 -2.16
N ALA A 12 9.67 2.93 -2.97
CA ALA A 12 10.23 2.77 -4.31
C ALA A 12 10.29 4.08 -5.13
N ALA A 13 9.14 4.69 -5.42
CA ALA A 13 9.08 5.90 -6.26
C ALA A 13 9.81 7.11 -5.64
N GLY A 14 9.65 7.33 -4.32
CA GLY A 14 10.30 8.45 -3.63
C GLY A 14 11.81 8.30 -3.54
N VAL A 15 12.30 7.09 -3.24
CA VAL A 15 13.74 6.80 -3.18
C VAL A 15 14.40 6.94 -4.56
N GLU A 16 13.74 6.43 -5.61
CA GLU A 16 14.25 6.56 -6.98
C GLU A 16 14.28 8.04 -7.44
N ALA A 17 13.21 8.81 -7.14
CA ALA A 17 13.20 10.25 -7.45
C ALA A 17 14.33 11.00 -6.73
N ALA A 18 14.54 10.74 -5.44
CA ALA A 18 15.62 11.35 -4.66
C ALA A 18 17.01 10.95 -5.19
N SER A 19 17.19 9.67 -5.54
CA SER A 19 18.43 9.13 -6.09
C SER A 19 18.74 9.72 -7.47
N ALA A 20 17.74 9.86 -8.34
CA ALA A 20 17.86 10.50 -9.64
C ALA A 20 18.22 11.98 -9.50
N ALA A 21 17.57 12.70 -8.57
CA ALA A 21 17.89 14.10 -8.28
C ALA A 21 19.35 14.25 -7.82
N ARG A 22 19.83 13.39 -6.92
CA ARG A 22 21.23 13.37 -6.45
C ARG A 22 22.22 13.09 -7.58
N LYS A 23 21.91 12.15 -8.46
CA LYS A 23 22.76 11.83 -9.63
C LYS A 23 22.87 13.01 -10.57
N LYS A 24 21.78 13.78 -10.74
CA LYS A 24 21.71 14.96 -11.62
C LYS A 24 22.37 16.18 -10.99
N ASP A 25 22.16 16.44 -9.70
CA ASP A 25 22.76 17.56 -8.96
C ASP A 25 23.40 17.04 -7.66
N ARG A 26 24.74 16.99 -7.67
CA ARG A 26 25.53 16.51 -6.54
C ARG A 26 25.53 17.47 -5.35
N THR A 27 25.11 18.72 -5.55
CA THR A 27 25.13 19.80 -4.55
C THR A 27 23.77 20.02 -3.91
N ALA A 28 22.68 19.49 -4.49
CA ALA A 28 21.33 19.66 -3.98
C ALA A 28 21.18 19.16 -2.54
N GLU A 29 20.38 19.83 -1.74
CA GLU A 29 19.94 19.37 -0.42
C GLU A 29 18.65 18.58 -0.60
N ILE A 30 18.70 17.26 -0.41
CA ILE A 30 17.59 16.36 -0.68
C ILE A 30 17.11 15.76 0.62
N THR A 31 15.82 15.99 0.96
CA THR A 31 15.17 15.47 2.15
C THR A 31 13.98 14.59 1.75
N LEU A 32 13.97 13.35 2.24
CA LEU A 32 12.82 12.45 2.17
C LEU A 32 12.10 12.47 3.52
N ILE A 33 10.78 12.59 3.49
CA ILE A 33 9.94 12.58 4.71
C ILE A 33 8.94 11.46 4.57
N THR A 34 8.92 10.53 5.51
CA THR A 34 7.98 9.40 5.51
C THR A 34 7.36 9.18 6.88
N GLN A 35 6.08 8.83 6.90
CA GLN A 35 5.38 8.43 8.13
C GLN A 35 5.72 7.00 8.58
N GLU A 36 6.35 6.21 7.71
CA GLU A 36 6.72 4.84 8.02
C GLU A 36 8.02 4.78 8.82
N THR A 37 8.17 3.74 9.64
CA THR A 37 9.39 3.46 10.41
C THR A 37 10.52 3.05 9.48
N ASN A 38 10.21 2.27 8.43
CA ASN A 38 11.17 1.78 7.46
C ASN A 38 10.95 2.45 6.10
N ALA A 39 12.04 2.76 5.42
CA ALA A 39 12.06 3.29 4.07
C ALA A 39 12.63 2.27 3.09
N GLY A 40 12.28 2.39 1.82
CA GLY A 40 12.95 1.67 0.73
C GLY A 40 12.87 0.15 0.80
N TYR A 41 11.71 -0.41 1.15
CA TYR A 41 11.49 -1.85 1.17
C TYR A 41 10.55 -2.31 0.04
N SER A 42 10.63 -3.61 -0.31
CA SER A 42 9.77 -4.24 -1.31
C SER A 42 8.40 -4.58 -0.73
N ARG A 43 7.36 -3.84 -1.12
CA ARG A 43 5.97 -4.17 -0.75
C ARG A 43 5.48 -5.45 -1.42
N CYS A 44 5.91 -5.70 -2.66
CA CYS A 44 5.56 -6.92 -3.39
C CYS A 44 6.16 -8.19 -2.76
N GLY A 45 7.15 -8.06 -1.89
CA GLY A 45 7.74 -9.17 -1.14
C GLY A 45 6.94 -9.61 0.09
N LEU A 46 5.95 -8.81 0.53
CA LEU A 46 5.19 -9.11 1.75
C LEU A 46 4.51 -10.49 1.75
N PRO A 47 3.80 -10.91 0.68
CA PRO A 47 3.22 -12.25 0.62
C PRO A 47 4.25 -13.36 0.73
N PHE A 48 5.45 -13.18 0.16
CA PHE A 48 6.53 -14.18 0.22
C PHE A 48 7.10 -14.36 1.64
N VAL A 49 7.07 -13.31 2.47
CA VAL A 49 7.43 -13.44 3.90
C VAL A 49 6.32 -14.15 4.66
N ILE A 50 5.06 -13.86 4.36
CA ILE A 50 3.91 -14.53 4.96
C ILE A 50 3.95 -16.02 4.61
N GLY A 51 4.23 -16.38 3.35
CA GLY A 51 4.34 -17.76 2.86
C GLY A 51 5.62 -18.49 3.31
N GLY A 52 6.58 -17.79 3.95
CA GLY A 52 7.83 -18.39 4.45
C GLY A 52 8.94 -18.55 3.39
N HIS A 53 8.76 -18.03 2.17
CA HIS A 53 9.79 -18.03 1.13
C HIS A 53 10.92 -17.04 1.41
N ILE A 54 10.59 -15.93 2.07
CA ILE A 54 11.55 -14.97 2.62
C ILE A 54 11.47 -15.07 4.14
N PRO A 55 12.59 -15.24 4.86
CA PRO A 55 12.57 -15.54 6.30
C PRO A 55 11.94 -14.43 7.14
N GLU A 56 12.35 -13.18 6.93
CA GLU A 56 11.96 -12.07 7.79
C GLU A 56 11.58 -10.82 7.00
N PHE A 57 10.65 -10.00 7.54
CA PHE A 57 10.25 -8.74 6.92
C PHE A 57 11.38 -7.74 6.73
N LYS A 58 12.41 -7.77 7.59
CA LYS A 58 13.62 -6.95 7.43
C LYS A 58 14.39 -7.26 6.14
N ASP A 59 14.27 -8.50 5.63
CA ASP A 59 14.97 -8.94 4.41
C ASP A 59 14.34 -8.33 3.15
N LEU A 60 13.19 -7.68 3.29
CA LEU A 60 12.54 -6.89 2.23
C LEU A 60 13.15 -5.49 2.06
N ILE A 61 14.06 -5.04 2.93
CA ILE A 61 14.68 -3.72 2.84
C ILE A 61 15.67 -3.71 1.67
N VAL A 62 15.28 -3.04 0.58
CA VAL A 62 16.09 -2.91 -0.64
C VAL A 62 17.14 -1.81 -0.49
N TYR A 63 16.78 -0.73 0.20
CA TYR A 63 17.65 0.42 0.42
C TYR A 63 17.95 0.56 1.92
N PRO A 64 19.07 -0.04 2.40
CA PRO A 64 19.43 0.05 3.81
C PRO A 64 19.87 1.47 4.19
N PRO A 65 19.95 1.82 5.48
CA PRO A 65 20.36 3.15 5.94
C PRO A 65 21.68 3.66 5.33
N ALA A 66 22.64 2.76 5.09
CA ALA A 66 23.90 3.08 4.43
C ALA A 66 23.72 3.65 3.00
N TYR A 67 22.67 3.24 2.29
CA TYR A 67 22.36 3.77 0.96
C TYR A 67 22.02 5.27 1.00
N PHE A 68 21.20 5.68 1.96
CA PHE A 68 20.84 7.08 2.14
C PHE A 68 22.04 7.93 2.55
N GLN A 69 22.89 7.39 3.42
CA GLN A 69 24.14 8.05 3.84
C GLN A 69 25.12 8.22 2.67
N MET A 70 25.34 7.17 1.87
CA MET A 70 26.23 7.19 0.70
C MET A 70 25.79 8.25 -0.31
N LEU A 71 24.50 8.38 -0.54
CA LEU A 71 23.92 9.38 -1.45
C LEU A 71 23.69 10.74 -0.78
N LYS A 72 24.06 10.93 0.48
CA LYS A 72 23.82 12.15 1.25
C LYS A 72 22.36 12.60 1.15
N LEU A 73 21.43 11.66 1.30
CA LEU A 73 19.99 11.90 1.37
C LEU A 73 19.60 12.03 2.84
N ASN A 74 18.96 13.13 3.20
CA ASN A 74 18.40 13.33 4.54
C ASN A 74 17.06 12.60 4.65
N LEU A 75 17.00 11.49 5.39
CA LEU A 75 15.80 10.69 5.58
C LEU A 75 15.20 10.98 6.97
N ILE A 76 13.94 11.41 6.98
CA ILE A 76 13.16 11.68 8.20
C ILE A 76 12.00 10.69 8.26
N ASN A 77 12.17 9.64 9.07
CA ASN A 77 11.16 8.60 9.30
C ASN A 77 10.13 9.03 10.36
N GLU A 78 9.06 8.25 10.49
CA GLU A 78 8.00 8.39 11.50
C GLU A 78 7.44 9.83 11.59
N THR A 79 7.46 10.50 10.45
CA THR A 79 7.12 11.91 10.32
C THR A 79 6.10 12.11 9.20
N LYS A 80 4.96 12.66 9.55
CA LYS A 80 3.86 12.89 8.62
C LYS A 80 3.91 14.32 8.08
N VAL A 81 3.92 14.48 6.76
CA VAL A 81 3.65 15.76 6.13
C VAL A 81 2.15 16.04 6.23
N THR A 82 1.81 17.20 6.80
CA THR A 82 0.43 17.60 7.10
C THR A 82 -0.10 18.67 6.16
N ALA A 83 0.78 19.49 5.56
CA ALA A 83 0.38 20.51 4.60
C ALA A 83 1.48 20.81 3.60
N VAL A 84 1.07 21.27 2.41
CA VAL A 84 1.92 21.81 1.36
C VAL A 84 1.40 23.21 1.00
N ASN A 85 2.25 24.22 1.10
CA ASN A 85 1.96 25.57 0.61
C ASN A 85 2.72 25.81 -0.69
N THR A 86 2.01 25.73 -1.81
CA THR A 86 2.59 25.86 -3.15
C THR A 86 3.01 27.28 -3.51
N LYS A 87 2.39 28.31 -2.89
CA LYS A 87 2.72 29.73 -3.13
C LYS A 87 4.01 30.12 -2.42
N GLU A 88 4.15 29.74 -1.15
CA GLU A 88 5.35 30.01 -0.34
C GLU A 88 6.43 28.95 -0.53
N LYS A 89 6.14 27.86 -1.28
CA LYS A 89 7.03 26.72 -1.48
C LYS A 89 7.54 26.14 -0.16
N THR A 90 6.60 25.76 0.72
CA THR A 90 6.92 25.14 2.00
C THR A 90 6.10 23.86 2.23
N VAL A 91 6.66 22.94 3.01
CA VAL A 91 5.95 21.78 3.55
C VAL A 91 5.93 21.84 5.07
N THR A 92 4.79 21.54 5.66
CA THR A 92 4.63 21.40 7.11
C THR A 92 4.56 19.93 7.46
N TYR A 93 5.31 19.49 8.47
CA TYR A 93 5.37 18.10 8.90
C TYR A 93 5.52 18.00 10.43
N ALA A 94 5.09 16.87 10.99
CA ALA A 94 5.20 16.60 12.42
C ALA A 94 5.62 15.15 12.66
N GLY A 95 6.51 14.95 13.60
CA GLY A 95 6.89 13.66 14.12
C GLY A 95 5.92 13.13 15.19
N LYS A 96 6.29 12.05 15.87
CA LYS A 96 5.50 11.45 16.97
C LYS A 96 5.34 12.39 18.18
N ASP A 97 6.24 13.35 18.34
CA ASP A 97 6.18 14.39 19.36
C ASP A 97 5.05 15.42 19.15
N GLY A 98 4.42 15.37 17.97
CA GLY A 98 3.35 16.31 17.59
C GLY A 98 3.84 17.72 17.28
N VAL A 99 5.15 17.99 17.35
CA VAL A 99 5.71 19.32 17.08
C VAL A 99 5.75 19.56 15.59
N SER A 100 5.01 20.58 15.13
CA SER A 100 5.00 20.98 13.73
C SER A 100 6.27 21.75 13.36
N LYS A 101 6.87 21.36 12.24
CA LYS A 101 8.02 22.01 11.61
C LYS A 101 7.68 22.38 10.19
N THR A 102 8.29 23.44 9.67
CA THR A 102 8.11 23.89 8.29
C THR A 102 9.46 23.95 7.60
N ALA A 103 9.55 23.40 6.40
CA ALA A 103 10.74 23.42 5.56
C ALA A 103 10.43 24.02 4.18
N PRO A 104 11.27 24.92 3.67
CA PRO A 104 11.13 25.45 2.32
C PRO A 104 11.72 24.49 1.29
N TYR A 105 11.16 24.51 0.06
CA TYR A 105 11.64 23.73 -1.08
C TYR A 105 11.81 24.58 -2.34
N ASP A 106 12.72 24.15 -3.21
CA ASP A 106 12.84 24.68 -4.58
C ASP A 106 12.20 23.70 -5.58
N SER A 107 12.13 22.40 -5.22
CA SER A 107 11.36 21.37 -5.92
C SER A 107 10.72 20.42 -4.91
N LEU A 108 9.48 20.04 -5.19
CA LEU A 108 8.70 19.09 -4.36
C LEU A 108 8.33 17.86 -5.19
N VAL A 109 8.53 16.67 -4.63
CA VAL A 109 8.05 15.41 -5.20
C VAL A 109 7.04 14.80 -4.24
N ILE A 110 5.81 14.58 -4.71
CA ILE A 110 4.76 13.89 -3.98
C ILE A 110 4.81 12.41 -4.39
N ALA A 111 5.25 11.55 -3.47
CA ALA A 111 5.39 10.10 -3.64
C ALA A 111 4.63 9.36 -2.53
N THR A 112 3.43 9.84 -2.22
CA THR A 112 2.61 9.39 -1.09
C THR A 112 1.99 8.02 -1.29
N GLY A 113 2.04 7.47 -2.51
CA GLY A 113 1.50 6.15 -2.84
C GLY A 113 -0.01 6.07 -2.64
N ALA A 114 -0.49 4.88 -2.36
CA ALA A 114 -1.90 4.59 -2.17
C ALA A 114 -2.12 3.82 -0.86
N ASP A 115 -3.32 3.88 -0.31
CA ASP A 115 -3.75 3.08 0.85
C ASP A 115 -4.78 2.04 0.45
N SER A 116 -4.89 0.97 1.24
CA SER A 116 -5.92 -0.05 1.05
C SER A 116 -7.31 0.56 1.14
N PHE A 117 -8.14 0.25 0.16
CA PHE A 117 -9.51 0.71 0.14
C PHE A 117 -10.42 -0.25 0.90
N MET A 118 -11.25 0.30 1.79
CA MET A 118 -12.33 -0.41 2.45
C MET A 118 -13.67 0.19 2.02
N PRO A 119 -14.51 -0.57 1.29
CA PRO A 119 -15.86 -0.12 0.93
C PRO A 119 -16.74 0.15 2.16
N PRO A 120 -17.84 0.89 2.02
CA PRO A 120 -18.77 1.15 3.11
C PRO A 120 -19.65 -0.06 3.43
N ILE A 121 -19.03 -1.20 3.73
CA ILE A 121 -19.69 -2.45 4.11
C ILE A 121 -20.07 -2.38 5.59
N LYS A 122 -21.25 -2.87 5.95
CA LYS A 122 -21.72 -2.94 7.33
C LYS A 122 -20.79 -3.78 8.19
N GLY A 123 -20.39 -3.28 9.35
CA GLY A 123 -19.46 -3.96 10.27
C GLY A 123 -17.98 -3.82 9.92
N ARG A 124 -17.62 -2.98 8.92
CA ARG A 124 -16.21 -2.75 8.53
C ARG A 124 -15.31 -2.16 9.63
N GLU A 125 -15.92 -1.62 10.67
CA GLU A 125 -15.25 -1.05 11.84
C GLU A 125 -14.82 -2.10 12.87
N LYS A 126 -15.28 -3.36 12.70
CA LYS A 126 -14.96 -4.46 13.63
C LYS A 126 -13.47 -4.79 13.59
N LYS A 127 -12.94 -5.20 14.73
CA LYS A 127 -11.55 -5.70 14.84
C LYS A 127 -11.38 -7.02 14.09
N GLY A 128 -10.14 -7.34 13.69
CA GLY A 128 -9.81 -8.61 13.05
C GLY A 128 -9.98 -8.64 11.53
N ILE A 129 -10.23 -7.48 10.91
CA ILE A 129 -10.12 -7.29 9.46
C ILE A 129 -8.75 -6.72 9.18
N TYR A 130 -7.95 -7.43 8.42
CA TYR A 130 -6.59 -7.05 8.06
C TYR A 130 -6.54 -6.55 6.61
N SER A 131 -5.56 -5.72 6.32
CA SER A 131 -5.16 -5.38 4.95
C SER A 131 -3.67 -5.68 4.80
N LEU A 132 -3.15 -5.72 3.58
CA LEU A 132 -1.73 -5.90 3.34
C LEU A 132 -1.20 -4.72 2.52
N ARG A 133 -0.54 -3.78 3.21
CA ARG A 133 0.06 -2.61 2.57
C ARG A 133 1.51 -2.37 3.01
N GLY A 134 1.82 -2.57 4.27
CA GLY A 134 3.14 -2.31 4.85
C GLY A 134 3.68 -3.49 5.65
N LEU A 135 4.90 -3.34 6.18
CA LEU A 135 5.57 -4.38 6.97
C LEU A 135 4.74 -4.75 8.21
N ASP A 136 4.18 -3.76 8.90
CA ASP A 136 3.35 -3.98 10.10
C ASP A 136 2.08 -4.79 9.79
N ASP A 137 1.49 -4.60 8.61
CA ASP A 137 0.32 -5.36 8.19
C ASP A 137 0.69 -6.82 7.94
N GLY A 138 1.80 -7.04 7.23
CA GLY A 138 2.34 -8.38 6.99
C GLY A 138 2.65 -9.12 8.31
N GLU A 139 3.27 -8.42 9.27
CA GLU A 139 3.58 -8.99 10.58
C GLU A 139 2.32 -9.40 11.34
N LYS A 140 1.26 -8.58 11.33
CA LYS A 140 -0.02 -8.90 11.97
C LYS A 140 -0.66 -10.14 11.34
N ILE A 141 -0.63 -10.27 10.01
CA ILE A 141 -1.16 -11.45 9.30
C ILE A 141 -0.33 -12.68 9.66
N ARG A 142 1.00 -12.61 9.60
CA ARG A 142 1.90 -13.70 9.99
C ARG A 142 1.71 -14.10 11.44
N GLN A 143 1.51 -13.14 12.34
CA GLN A 143 1.24 -13.41 13.75
C GLN A 143 -0.09 -14.16 13.94
N ALA A 144 -1.16 -13.76 13.24
CA ALA A 144 -2.43 -14.45 13.31
C ALA A 144 -2.32 -15.92 12.84
N VAL A 145 -1.49 -16.20 11.83
CA VAL A 145 -1.19 -17.58 11.41
C VAL A 145 -0.44 -18.33 12.52
N ARG A 146 0.58 -17.73 13.12
CA ARG A 146 1.35 -18.34 14.25
C ARG A 146 0.49 -18.58 15.49
N ASP A 147 -0.49 -17.71 15.73
CA ASP A 147 -1.46 -17.83 16.84
C ASP A 147 -2.49 -18.96 16.60
N GLY A 148 -2.41 -19.62 15.46
CA GLY A 148 -3.15 -20.86 15.19
C GLY A 148 -4.39 -20.69 14.32
N ALA A 149 -4.53 -19.61 13.56
CA ALA A 149 -5.58 -19.50 12.55
C ALA A 149 -5.55 -20.71 11.60
N LYS A 150 -6.71 -21.26 11.26
CA LYS A 150 -6.86 -22.44 10.40
C LYS A 150 -7.61 -22.14 9.11
N SER A 151 -8.29 -21.01 9.06
CA SER A 151 -9.11 -20.60 7.93
C SER A 151 -9.01 -19.09 7.68
N ALA A 152 -9.10 -18.70 6.41
CA ALA A 152 -9.09 -17.31 6.02
C ALA A 152 -10.15 -17.02 4.95
N VAL A 153 -10.78 -15.84 5.08
CA VAL A 153 -11.58 -15.24 4.01
C VAL A 153 -10.84 -14.02 3.48
N ILE A 154 -10.61 -13.99 2.18
CA ILE A 154 -9.98 -12.88 1.46
C ILE A 154 -11.04 -12.23 0.57
N MET A 155 -11.18 -10.93 0.69
CA MET A 155 -12.20 -10.16 -0.01
C MET A 155 -11.56 -9.34 -1.12
N GLY A 156 -11.71 -9.84 -2.36
CA GLY A 156 -11.11 -9.36 -3.60
C GLY A 156 -10.12 -10.35 -4.20
N ALA A 157 -10.32 -10.69 -5.48
CA ALA A 157 -9.47 -11.60 -6.27
C ALA A 157 -8.53 -10.87 -7.23
N GLY A 158 -8.00 -9.72 -6.80
CA GLY A 158 -6.89 -9.04 -7.46
C GLY A 158 -5.55 -9.67 -7.08
N LEU A 159 -4.43 -9.11 -7.58
CA LEU A 159 -3.06 -9.61 -7.33
C LEU A 159 -2.78 -9.83 -5.83
N ILE A 160 -3.01 -8.81 -5.00
CA ILE A 160 -2.73 -8.89 -3.56
C ILE A 160 -3.54 -10.02 -2.91
N GLY A 161 -4.85 -10.12 -3.24
CA GLY A 161 -5.72 -11.15 -2.65
C GLY A 161 -5.27 -12.55 -3.01
N LEU A 162 -4.92 -12.80 -4.28
CA LEU A 162 -4.47 -14.11 -4.74
C LEU A 162 -3.08 -14.48 -4.17
N GLU A 163 -2.12 -13.56 -4.17
CA GLU A 163 -0.78 -13.79 -3.62
C GLU A 163 -0.83 -14.09 -2.11
N VAL A 164 -1.64 -13.35 -1.34
CA VAL A 164 -1.85 -13.64 0.08
C VAL A 164 -2.58 -14.97 0.25
N GLY A 165 -3.55 -15.27 -0.61
CA GLY A 165 -4.26 -16.54 -0.61
C GLY A 165 -3.32 -17.74 -0.77
N VAL A 166 -2.41 -17.68 -1.73
CA VAL A 166 -1.37 -18.69 -1.94
C VAL A 166 -0.48 -18.82 -0.69
N ALA A 167 0.02 -17.71 -0.17
CA ALA A 167 0.87 -17.69 1.02
C ALA A 167 0.18 -18.33 2.25
N LEU A 168 -1.13 -18.15 2.41
CA LEU A 168 -1.88 -18.75 3.51
C LEU A 168 -2.15 -20.24 3.30
N ILE A 169 -2.40 -20.69 2.05
CA ILE A 169 -2.50 -22.12 1.73
C ILE A 169 -1.19 -22.83 2.03
N GLU A 170 -0.06 -22.26 1.68
CA GLU A 170 1.28 -22.80 1.96
C GLU A 170 1.54 -22.92 3.47
N ASN A 171 0.90 -22.09 4.30
CA ASN A 171 0.88 -22.21 5.75
C ASN A 171 -0.22 -23.18 6.28
N GLY A 172 -0.91 -23.89 5.40
CA GLY A 172 -1.89 -24.93 5.75
C GLY A 172 -3.28 -24.41 6.13
N LEU A 173 -3.62 -23.15 5.80
CA LEU A 173 -4.95 -22.60 6.04
C LEU A 173 -5.92 -23.01 4.93
N LYS A 174 -7.21 -23.18 5.31
CA LYS A 174 -8.31 -23.23 4.34
C LYS A 174 -8.62 -21.80 3.88
N VAL A 175 -8.45 -21.51 2.60
CA VAL A 175 -8.63 -20.16 2.06
C VAL A 175 -9.86 -20.09 1.18
N THR A 176 -10.74 -19.12 1.46
CA THR A 176 -11.86 -18.74 0.60
C THR A 176 -11.66 -17.32 0.10
N ILE A 177 -11.64 -17.12 -1.21
CA ILE A 177 -11.63 -15.81 -1.83
C ILE A 177 -13.05 -15.45 -2.29
N VAL A 178 -13.49 -14.24 -2.00
CA VAL A 178 -14.77 -13.69 -2.43
C VAL A 178 -14.51 -12.52 -3.37
N GLU A 179 -15.04 -12.61 -4.61
CA GLU A 179 -14.89 -11.58 -5.64
C GLU A 179 -16.25 -11.18 -6.18
N MET A 180 -16.51 -9.87 -6.20
CA MET A 180 -17.77 -9.31 -6.68
C MET A 180 -17.93 -9.44 -8.20
N LEU A 181 -16.84 -9.35 -8.94
CA LEU A 181 -16.84 -9.46 -10.39
C LEU A 181 -16.90 -10.95 -10.85
N PRO A 182 -17.28 -11.21 -12.10
CA PRO A 182 -17.52 -12.57 -12.56
C PRO A 182 -16.26 -13.43 -12.75
N GLN A 183 -15.08 -12.84 -12.60
CA GLN A 183 -13.80 -13.52 -12.75
C GLN A 183 -12.74 -12.98 -11.79
N ILE A 184 -11.67 -13.74 -11.56
CA ILE A 184 -10.46 -13.27 -10.88
C ILE A 184 -9.64 -12.36 -11.82
N LEU A 185 -8.77 -11.50 -11.25
CA LEU A 185 -7.88 -10.60 -12.00
C LEU A 185 -8.58 -9.81 -13.12
N PRO A 186 -9.77 -9.24 -12.89
CA PRO A 186 -10.65 -8.74 -13.95
C PRO A 186 -10.09 -7.53 -14.71
N GLN A 187 -9.07 -6.88 -14.19
CA GLN A 187 -8.39 -5.74 -14.83
C GLN A 187 -7.08 -6.13 -15.54
N LEU A 188 -6.68 -7.41 -15.47
CA LEU A 188 -5.36 -7.87 -15.93
C LEU A 188 -5.45 -8.99 -16.95
N LEU A 189 -6.46 -9.83 -16.87
CA LEU A 189 -6.59 -11.02 -17.72
C LEU A 189 -7.93 -11.04 -18.46
N ASP A 190 -7.90 -11.57 -19.67
CA ASP A 190 -9.10 -11.96 -20.39
C ASP A 190 -9.75 -13.19 -19.72
N ALA A 191 -11.03 -13.42 -19.97
CA ALA A 191 -11.83 -14.39 -19.23
C ALA A 191 -11.32 -15.83 -19.33
N ASP A 192 -10.79 -16.24 -20.48
CA ASP A 192 -10.21 -17.56 -20.71
C ASP A 192 -8.92 -17.77 -19.90
N MET A 193 -8.03 -16.76 -19.88
CA MET A 193 -6.82 -16.79 -19.09
C MET A 193 -7.11 -16.73 -17.59
N ALA A 194 -8.06 -15.89 -17.16
CA ALA A 194 -8.50 -15.83 -15.77
C ALA A 194 -9.05 -17.19 -15.29
N LYS A 195 -9.81 -17.89 -16.15
CA LYS A 195 -10.33 -19.24 -15.87
C LYS A 195 -9.18 -20.24 -15.65
N THR A 196 -8.17 -20.25 -16.52
CA THR A 196 -7.01 -21.14 -16.38
C THR A 196 -6.28 -20.91 -15.05
N VAL A 197 -6.09 -19.65 -14.65
CA VAL A 197 -5.46 -19.31 -13.36
C VAL A 197 -6.35 -19.75 -12.20
N GLN A 198 -7.66 -19.53 -12.29
CA GLN A 198 -8.61 -19.93 -11.26
C GLN A 198 -8.61 -21.44 -11.04
N GLU A 199 -8.73 -22.24 -12.12
CA GLU A 199 -8.69 -23.70 -12.06
C GLU A 199 -7.39 -24.19 -11.39
N HIS A 200 -6.24 -23.60 -11.73
CA HIS A 200 -4.98 -23.94 -11.08
C HIS A 200 -4.95 -23.63 -9.58
N LEU A 201 -5.52 -22.51 -9.15
CA LEU A 201 -5.59 -22.15 -7.72
C LEU A 201 -6.58 -23.05 -6.95
N GLU A 202 -7.68 -23.43 -7.59
CA GLU A 202 -8.66 -24.37 -7.03
C GLU A 202 -8.06 -25.77 -6.86
N GLU A 203 -7.27 -26.25 -7.83
CA GLU A 203 -6.50 -27.50 -7.70
C GLU A 203 -5.52 -27.48 -6.52
N LYS A 204 -5.00 -26.30 -6.16
CA LYS A 204 -4.16 -26.10 -4.97
C LYS A 204 -4.97 -26.00 -3.66
N GLY A 205 -6.28 -26.13 -3.71
CA GLY A 205 -7.16 -26.13 -2.52
C GLY A 205 -7.76 -24.79 -2.16
N MET A 206 -7.65 -23.78 -3.04
CA MET A 206 -8.32 -22.48 -2.84
C MET A 206 -9.80 -22.60 -3.21
N THR A 207 -10.68 -22.07 -2.37
CA THR A 207 -12.09 -21.88 -2.74
C THR A 207 -12.27 -20.48 -3.29
N ILE A 208 -12.76 -20.34 -4.53
CA ILE A 208 -12.95 -19.02 -5.18
C ILE A 208 -14.42 -18.82 -5.52
N LEU A 209 -15.01 -17.78 -4.96
CA LEU A 209 -16.41 -17.40 -5.15
C LEU A 209 -16.49 -16.09 -5.95
N THR A 210 -16.63 -16.20 -7.26
CA THR A 210 -16.81 -15.05 -8.15
C THR A 210 -18.30 -14.66 -8.28
N GLY A 211 -18.57 -13.43 -8.72
CA GLY A 211 -19.93 -12.88 -8.83
C GLY A 211 -20.62 -12.67 -7.49
N LYS A 212 -19.88 -12.65 -6.38
CA LYS A 212 -20.39 -12.51 -5.01
C LYS A 212 -19.71 -11.36 -4.31
N GLY A 213 -20.45 -10.31 -3.98
CA GLY A 213 -19.96 -9.20 -3.16
C GLY A 213 -20.07 -9.50 -1.68
N VAL A 214 -19.15 -8.95 -0.88
CA VAL A 214 -19.30 -8.95 0.59
C VAL A 214 -20.33 -7.90 0.99
N GLU A 215 -21.33 -8.32 1.75
CA GLU A 215 -22.49 -7.52 2.16
C GLU A 215 -22.36 -6.99 3.59
N GLU A 216 -21.84 -7.83 4.50
CA GLU A 216 -21.72 -7.52 5.92
C GLU A 216 -20.60 -8.32 6.59
N PHE A 217 -19.93 -7.71 7.57
CA PHE A 217 -19.03 -8.35 8.52
C PHE A 217 -19.81 -8.69 9.79
N LEU A 218 -19.85 -9.97 10.15
CA LEU A 218 -20.58 -10.49 11.30
C LEU A 218 -19.65 -10.73 12.49
N GLY A 219 -20.21 -10.64 13.70
CA GLY A 219 -19.54 -10.78 14.98
C GLY A 219 -19.91 -9.61 15.90
N GLU A 220 -19.50 -9.65 17.14
CA GLU A 220 -19.70 -8.55 18.09
C GLU A 220 -18.61 -7.47 17.88
N ASP A 221 -17.57 -7.45 18.72
CA ASP A 221 -16.42 -6.54 18.61
C ASP A 221 -15.41 -6.97 17.54
N LYS A 222 -15.28 -8.29 17.32
CA LYS A 222 -14.38 -8.89 16.34
C LYS A 222 -15.18 -9.60 15.27
N VAL A 223 -14.71 -9.52 14.02
CA VAL A 223 -15.28 -10.28 12.91
C VAL A 223 -15.05 -11.77 13.11
N THR A 224 -16.10 -12.57 12.87
CA THR A 224 -16.09 -14.03 12.92
C THR A 224 -16.62 -14.69 11.66
N ALA A 225 -17.34 -13.89 10.83
CA ALA A 225 -17.84 -14.33 9.54
C ALA A 225 -18.10 -13.13 8.62
N VAL A 226 -18.27 -13.40 7.34
CA VAL A 226 -18.80 -12.44 6.36
C VAL A 226 -20.09 -12.99 5.72
N MET A 227 -21.00 -12.10 5.35
CA MET A 227 -22.07 -12.42 4.41
C MET A 227 -21.60 -12.07 3.00
N ALA A 228 -21.67 -13.03 2.09
CA ALA A 228 -21.30 -12.83 0.70
C ALA A 228 -22.18 -13.64 -0.24
N GLY A 229 -22.88 -12.96 -1.17
CA GLY A 229 -23.84 -13.58 -2.08
C GLY A 229 -24.91 -14.37 -1.34
N GLY A 230 -25.43 -13.85 -0.23
CA GLY A 230 -26.44 -14.48 0.62
C GLY A 230 -25.95 -15.66 1.46
N GLN A 231 -24.63 -15.97 1.48
CA GLN A 231 -24.04 -17.06 2.27
C GLN A 231 -23.22 -16.50 3.42
N LYS A 232 -23.36 -17.12 4.60
CA LYS A 232 -22.47 -16.87 5.75
C LYS A 232 -21.20 -17.70 5.59
N ILE A 233 -20.02 -17.04 5.61
CA ILE A 233 -18.71 -17.69 5.52
C ILE A 233 -17.94 -17.36 6.79
N GLU A 234 -17.67 -18.37 7.59
CA GLU A 234 -16.93 -18.29 8.85
C GLU A 234 -15.42 -18.49 8.60
N ALA A 235 -14.59 -17.77 9.35
CA ALA A 235 -13.14 -17.96 9.33
C ALA A 235 -12.48 -17.40 10.60
N ASP A 236 -11.19 -17.68 10.76
CA ASP A 236 -10.35 -17.15 11.84
C ASP A 236 -9.67 -15.84 11.44
N LEU A 237 -9.42 -15.66 10.13
CA LEU A 237 -8.68 -14.54 9.56
C LEU A 237 -9.47 -13.91 8.40
N PHE A 238 -9.57 -12.59 8.39
CA PHE A 238 -10.28 -11.83 7.35
C PHE A 238 -9.35 -10.80 6.73
N ILE A 239 -9.14 -10.86 5.40
CA ILE A 239 -8.21 -9.99 4.69
C ILE A 239 -8.97 -9.17 3.64
N SER A 240 -8.88 -7.85 3.79
CA SER A 240 -9.42 -6.88 2.85
C SER A 240 -8.43 -6.66 1.71
N ALA A 241 -8.80 -7.08 0.50
CA ALA A 241 -8.06 -6.92 -0.74
C ALA A 241 -8.92 -6.24 -1.83
N PHE A 242 -9.80 -5.30 -1.44
CA PHE A 242 -10.71 -4.57 -2.34
C PHE A 242 -10.01 -3.56 -3.26
N GLY A 243 -8.68 -3.55 -3.29
CA GLY A 243 -7.86 -2.63 -4.06
C GLY A 243 -7.31 -1.48 -3.23
N VAL A 244 -6.76 -0.51 -3.92
CA VAL A 244 -6.07 0.65 -3.32
C VAL A 244 -6.64 1.97 -3.86
N ARG A 245 -6.42 3.05 -3.11
CA ARG A 245 -6.72 4.41 -3.56
C ARG A 245 -5.52 5.31 -3.34
N ALA A 246 -5.18 6.10 -4.34
CA ALA A 246 -4.09 7.06 -4.29
C ALA A 246 -4.27 8.06 -3.13
N ASN A 247 -3.20 8.36 -2.42
CA ASN A 247 -3.14 9.30 -1.30
C ASN A 247 -3.04 10.74 -1.81
N THR A 248 -4.16 11.30 -2.20
CA THR A 248 -4.24 12.61 -2.85
C THR A 248 -4.61 13.76 -1.91
N LYS A 249 -4.87 13.51 -0.64
CA LYS A 249 -5.33 14.55 0.30
C LYS A 249 -4.39 15.75 0.35
N LEU A 250 -3.09 15.56 0.44
CA LEU A 250 -2.11 16.66 0.43
C LEU A 250 -2.18 17.49 -0.86
N ALA A 251 -2.38 16.83 -2.00
CA ALA A 251 -2.51 17.50 -3.28
C ALA A 251 -3.80 18.32 -3.36
N VAL A 252 -4.93 17.74 -2.95
CA VAL A 252 -6.24 18.43 -2.91
C VAL A 252 -6.18 19.66 -2.00
N ASP A 253 -5.67 19.50 -0.78
CA ASP A 253 -5.56 20.60 0.19
C ASP A 253 -4.63 21.72 -0.31
N ALA A 254 -3.63 21.37 -1.13
CA ALA A 254 -2.70 22.31 -1.76
C ALA A 254 -3.20 22.84 -3.13
N SER A 255 -4.43 22.54 -3.53
CA SER A 255 -5.03 22.91 -4.82
C SER A 255 -4.23 22.39 -6.04
N ILE A 256 -3.61 21.23 -5.93
CA ILE A 256 -2.95 20.53 -7.03
C ILE A 256 -4.01 19.65 -7.73
N PRO A 257 -4.21 19.79 -9.05
CA PRO A 257 -5.27 19.08 -9.76
C PRO A 257 -5.10 17.57 -9.78
N LEU A 258 -6.24 16.88 -9.73
CA LEU A 258 -6.33 15.43 -9.93
C LEU A 258 -6.74 15.12 -11.38
N GLY A 259 -6.34 13.94 -11.86
CA GLY A 259 -6.80 13.36 -13.13
C GLY A 259 -8.13 12.63 -12.98
N GLU A 260 -8.62 12.05 -14.08
CA GLU A 260 -9.87 11.28 -14.14
C GLU A 260 -9.86 10.06 -13.21
N SER A 261 -8.70 9.42 -13.03
CA SER A 261 -8.49 8.30 -12.10
C SER A 261 -8.49 8.71 -10.63
N ARG A 262 -8.67 10.01 -10.32
CA ARG A 262 -8.51 10.61 -8.99
C ARG A 262 -7.10 10.52 -8.39
N ALA A 263 -6.10 10.13 -9.18
CA ALA A 263 -4.69 10.31 -8.85
C ALA A 263 -4.24 11.75 -9.17
N ILE A 264 -3.08 12.17 -8.70
CA ILE A 264 -2.52 13.50 -9.02
C ILE A 264 -2.24 13.58 -10.51
N LYS A 265 -2.77 14.62 -11.18
CA LYS A 265 -2.56 14.81 -12.59
C LYS A 265 -1.11 15.23 -12.88
N THR A 266 -0.47 14.52 -13.81
CA THR A 266 0.90 14.82 -14.26
C THR A 266 0.99 14.72 -15.79
N ASN A 267 2.03 15.37 -16.34
CA ASN A 267 2.46 15.16 -17.72
C ASN A 267 3.44 13.96 -17.81
N SER A 268 3.96 13.69 -19.02
CA SER A 268 4.95 12.60 -19.26
C SER A 268 6.30 12.80 -18.54
N ARG A 269 6.55 13.97 -17.95
CA ARG A 269 7.73 14.28 -17.14
C ARG A 269 7.45 14.26 -15.65
N MET A 270 6.29 13.73 -15.24
CA MET A 270 5.80 13.70 -13.86
C MET A 270 5.59 15.08 -13.23
N GLU A 271 5.52 16.15 -14.05
CA GLU A 271 5.25 17.51 -13.60
C GLU A 271 3.74 17.66 -13.39
N THR A 272 3.34 18.23 -12.27
CA THR A 272 1.94 18.63 -12.03
C THR A 272 1.66 19.97 -12.71
N ASP A 273 0.41 20.44 -12.70
CA ASP A 273 0.06 21.76 -13.20
C ASP A 273 0.62 22.91 -12.30
N VAL A 274 1.23 22.57 -11.16
CA VAL A 274 1.89 23.52 -10.26
C VAL A 274 3.40 23.49 -10.47
N LYS A 275 3.97 24.65 -10.77
CA LYS A 275 5.40 24.79 -11.06
C LYS A 275 6.27 24.24 -9.93
N ASP A 276 7.32 23.49 -10.29
CA ASP A 276 8.29 22.86 -9.38
C ASP A 276 7.69 21.80 -8.45
N VAL A 277 6.47 21.32 -8.74
CA VAL A 277 5.83 20.23 -8.03
C VAL A 277 5.62 19.03 -8.95
N TYR A 278 6.10 17.88 -8.54
CA TYR A 278 6.07 16.60 -9.24
C TYR A 278 5.27 15.58 -8.45
N ALA A 279 4.70 14.58 -9.11
CA ALA A 279 4.08 13.45 -8.45
C ALA A 279 4.49 12.14 -9.13
N VAL A 280 4.82 11.11 -8.32
CA VAL A 280 5.33 9.80 -8.80
C VAL A 280 4.79 8.66 -7.95
N GLY A 281 4.71 7.47 -8.54
CA GLY A 281 4.21 6.25 -7.90
C GLY A 281 2.71 6.06 -8.09
N ASP A 282 2.09 5.31 -7.17
CA ASP A 282 0.66 4.98 -7.19
C ASP A 282 -0.23 6.21 -6.99
#